data_e07da6dbd0ffe777aa464cc89c97f2e9
#
_entry.id   e07da6dbd0ffe777aa464cc89c97f2e9
#
_cell.length_a   1.000
_cell.length_b   1.000
_cell.length_c   1.000
_cell.angle_alpha   90.00
_cell.angle_beta   90.00
_cell.angle_gamma   90.00
#
_symmetry.space_group_name_H-M   'P 1'
#
loop_
_entity.id
_entity.type
_entity.pdbx_description
1 polymer ?
#
loop_
_entity_poly.entity_id
_entity_poly.type
_entity_poly.pdbx_seq_one_letter_code
_entity_poly.pdbx_strand_id
1 'polypeptide(L)'
;MTAVVRGESRSAAKNAIIRDVFALTADDLKGFDAVVDAFGAWTAEAMPQHVTSLRKICDVLSGSPTRLYVVGGAGSLYLDAEHKTRLMDAPGFPDMFKPLAANMGAALDELRGRKDVTWTYISPAADFRADGERTGKYRLSGEEFVTNANGESFISYADYAAAMLNVIESGKYAGERISVYAE
;
A
#
# COMPACT_ATOMS: atom_id res chain seq x y z
N MET A 1 -6.95 -14.08 10.37
CA MET A 1 -6.42 -13.63 9.06
C MET A 1 -6.68 -14.70 8.02
N THR A 2 -7.11 -14.30 6.82
CA THR A 2 -7.33 -15.13 5.64
C THR A 2 -6.49 -14.56 4.50
N ALA A 3 -5.74 -15.41 3.79
CA ALA A 3 -4.96 -14.99 2.62
C ALA A 3 -5.80 -15.16 1.35
N VAL A 4 -5.71 -14.21 0.42
CA VAL A 4 -6.20 -14.38 -0.96
C VAL A 4 -5.00 -14.68 -1.84
N VAL A 5 -5.02 -15.84 -2.50
CA VAL A 5 -3.89 -16.36 -3.28
C VAL A 5 -4.37 -16.99 -4.57
N ARG A 6 -3.53 -17.01 -5.62
CA ARG A 6 -3.83 -17.61 -6.92
C ARG A 6 -3.67 -19.14 -6.94
N GLY A 7 -3.01 -19.70 -5.95
CA GLY A 7 -2.73 -21.14 -5.84
C GLY A 7 -2.55 -21.54 -4.39
N GLU A 8 -1.72 -22.54 -4.12
CA GLU A 8 -1.43 -22.97 -2.76
C GLU A 8 -0.85 -21.84 -1.91
N SER A 9 -1.43 -21.64 -0.72
CA SER A 9 -0.98 -20.57 0.20
C SER A 9 0.37 -20.94 0.82
N ARG A 10 1.34 -20.04 0.69
CA ARG A 10 2.64 -20.09 1.37
C ARG A 10 2.69 -19.13 2.58
N SER A 11 1.57 -18.52 2.93
CA SER A 11 1.49 -17.58 4.05
C SER A 11 1.27 -18.31 5.38
N ALA A 12 1.52 -17.63 6.49
CA ALA A 12 1.19 -18.09 7.84
C ALA A 12 -0.33 -17.97 8.17
N ALA A 13 -1.16 -17.53 7.23
CA ALA A 13 -2.60 -17.43 7.43
C ALA A 13 -3.23 -18.82 7.57
N LYS A 14 -4.09 -19.00 8.58
CA LYS A 14 -4.79 -20.27 8.81
C LYS A 14 -5.79 -20.63 7.71
N ASN A 15 -6.34 -19.63 7.05
CA ASN A 15 -7.35 -19.78 6.00
C ASN A 15 -6.85 -19.15 4.70
N ALA A 16 -7.30 -19.68 3.57
CA ALA A 16 -7.01 -19.12 2.26
C ALA A 16 -8.25 -19.14 1.37
N ILE A 17 -8.42 -18.08 0.58
CA ILE A 17 -9.31 -18.01 -0.56
C ILE A 17 -8.43 -18.17 -1.80
N ILE A 18 -8.59 -19.29 -2.53
CA ILE A 18 -7.82 -19.52 -3.75
C ILE A 18 -8.56 -18.86 -4.90
N ARG A 19 -8.13 -17.66 -5.27
CA ARG A 19 -8.76 -16.85 -6.30
C ARG A 19 -7.82 -15.77 -6.83
N ASP A 20 -7.91 -15.50 -8.12
CA ASP A 20 -7.26 -14.31 -8.70
C ASP A 20 -7.98 -13.04 -8.24
N VAL A 21 -7.24 -11.95 -8.04
CA VAL A 21 -7.79 -10.67 -7.59
C VAL A 21 -8.89 -10.16 -8.53
N PHE A 22 -8.76 -10.37 -9.83
CA PHE A 22 -9.76 -9.97 -10.83
C PHE A 22 -11.03 -10.81 -10.80
N ALA A 23 -10.99 -11.99 -10.18
CA ALA A 23 -12.14 -12.88 -10.00
C ALA A 23 -12.81 -12.74 -8.62
N LEU A 24 -12.30 -11.85 -7.73
CA LEU A 24 -12.91 -11.60 -6.43
C LEU A 24 -14.33 -11.06 -6.56
N THR A 25 -15.19 -11.49 -5.63
CA THR A 25 -16.59 -11.06 -5.51
C THR A 25 -16.84 -10.47 -4.12
N ALA A 26 -17.95 -9.76 -3.95
CA ALA A 26 -18.37 -9.23 -2.66
C ALA A 26 -18.59 -10.34 -1.61
N ASP A 27 -19.05 -11.51 -2.04
CA ASP A 27 -19.26 -12.66 -1.14
C ASP A 27 -17.93 -13.21 -0.60
N ASP A 28 -16.85 -13.13 -1.37
CA ASP A 28 -15.52 -13.56 -0.93
C ASP A 28 -14.98 -12.69 0.22
N LEU A 29 -15.37 -11.40 0.26
CA LEU A 29 -14.90 -10.41 1.23
C LEU A 29 -15.94 -10.07 2.30
N LYS A 30 -17.10 -10.72 2.27
CA LYS A 30 -18.17 -10.51 3.23
C LYS A 30 -17.77 -10.94 4.64
N GLY A 31 -17.99 -10.07 5.63
CA GLY A 31 -17.76 -10.34 7.05
C GLY A 31 -16.31 -10.12 7.49
N PHE A 32 -15.46 -9.57 6.63
CA PHE A 32 -14.16 -9.06 7.06
C PHE A 32 -14.27 -7.58 7.46
N ASP A 33 -13.62 -7.22 8.57
CA ASP A 33 -13.54 -5.82 9.03
C ASP A 33 -12.54 -5.02 8.19
N ALA A 34 -11.50 -5.69 7.69
CA ALA A 34 -10.42 -5.08 6.93
C ALA A 34 -9.94 -5.99 5.80
N VAL A 35 -9.62 -5.38 4.66
CA VAL A 35 -8.91 -5.98 3.53
C VAL A 35 -7.59 -5.25 3.36
N VAL A 36 -6.50 -6.01 3.27
CA VAL A 36 -5.16 -5.47 2.94
C VAL A 36 -4.86 -5.83 1.50
N ASP A 37 -4.70 -4.81 0.65
CA ASP A 37 -4.20 -4.96 -0.71
C ASP A 37 -2.66 -4.89 -0.70
N ALA A 38 -2.02 -6.03 -0.86
CA ALA A 38 -0.58 -6.18 -1.03
C ALA A 38 -0.24 -6.71 -2.43
N PHE A 39 -1.06 -6.35 -3.44
CA PHE A 39 -0.81 -6.73 -4.82
C PHE A 39 0.52 -6.17 -5.31
N GLY A 40 1.27 -6.98 -6.06
CA GLY A 40 2.54 -6.60 -6.67
C GLY A 40 2.66 -7.10 -8.11
N ALA A 41 3.04 -6.21 -9.02
CA ALA A 41 3.32 -6.50 -10.42
C ALA A 41 4.62 -5.80 -10.83
N TRP A 42 5.58 -6.57 -11.35
CA TRP A 42 6.97 -6.13 -11.53
C TRP A 42 7.44 -6.13 -12.97
N THR A 43 6.71 -6.77 -13.90
CA THR A 43 7.04 -6.72 -15.33
C THR A 43 6.35 -5.54 -16.00
N ALA A 44 6.94 -5.00 -17.06
CA ALA A 44 6.39 -3.84 -17.78
C ALA A 44 4.93 -4.07 -18.22
N GLU A 45 4.61 -5.29 -18.66
CA GLU A 45 3.27 -5.67 -19.11
C GLU A 45 2.26 -5.77 -17.95
N ALA A 46 2.75 -6.12 -16.76
CA ALA A 46 1.90 -6.33 -15.58
C ALA A 46 1.75 -5.07 -14.70
N MET A 47 2.68 -4.11 -14.76
CA MET A 47 2.64 -2.90 -13.93
C MET A 47 1.31 -2.12 -13.99
N PRO A 48 0.60 -2.00 -15.14
CA PRO A 48 -0.72 -1.35 -15.18
C PRO A 48 -1.77 -2.06 -14.30
N GLN A 49 -1.52 -3.30 -13.91
CA GLN A 49 -2.42 -4.02 -13.02
C GLN A 49 -2.46 -3.45 -11.60
N HIS A 50 -1.49 -2.64 -11.17
CA HIS A 50 -1.60 -1.88 -9.92
C HIS A 50 -2.86 -1.00 -9.88
N VAL A 51 -3.18 -0.36 -11.01
CA VAL A 51 -4.41 0.45 -11.13
C VAL A 51 -5.65 -0.44 -11.22
N THR A 52 -5.61 -1.43 -12.10
CA THR A 52 -6.82 -2.23 -12.40
C THR A 52 -7.19 -3.20 -11.29
N SER A 53 -6.21 -3.76 -10.56
CA SER A 53 -6.47 -4.61 -9.39
C SER A 53 -7.05 -3.81 -8.23
N LEU A 54 -6.49 -2.63 -7.93
CA LEU A 54 -7.02 -1.76 -6.87
C LEU A 54 -8.44 -1.29 -7.20
N ARG A 55 -8.70 -0.89 -8.45
CA ARG A 55 -10.07 -0.58 -8.94
C ARG A 55 -11.01 -1.75 -8.70
N LYS A 56 -10.61 -2.96 -9.08
CA LYS A 56 -11.41 -4.18 -8.86
C LYS A 56 -11.73 -4.40 -7.38
N ILE A 57 -10.75 -4.26 -6.49
CA ILE A 57 -10.97 -4.40 -5.04
C ILE A 57 -11.95 -3.33 -4.56
N CYS A 58 -11.77 -2.08 -4.99
CA CYS A 58 -12.70 -0.99 -4.65
C CYS A 58 -14.13 -1.27 -5.13
N ASP A 59 -14.29 -1.78 -6.35
CA ASP A 59 -15.61 -2.12 -6.89
C ASP A 59 -16.30 -3.25 -6.09
N VAL A 60 -15.52 -4.24 -5.65
CA VAL A 60 -16.01 -5.33 -4.79
C VAL A 60 -16.41 -4.83 -3.40
N LEU A 61 -15.70 -3.82 -2.86
CA LEU A 61 -15.94 -3.24 -1.54
C LEU A 61 -16.90 -2.05 -1.56
N SER A 62 -17.40 -1.64 -2.72
CA SER A 62 -18.28 -0.48 -2.86
C SER A 62 -19.51 -0.58 -1.96
N GLY A 63 -19.70 0.43 -1.10
CA GLY A 63 -20.79 0.46 -0.13
C GLY A 63 -20.68 -0.52 1.04
N SER A 64 -19.59 -1.29 1.12
CA SER A 64 -19.32 -2.21 2.23
C SER A 64 -18.77 -1.44 3.46
N PRO A 65 -19.04 -1.90 4.68
CA PRO A 65 -18.40 -1.38 5.88
C PRO A 65 -16.92 -1.83 6.01
N THR A 66 -16.48 -2.79 5.21
CA THR A 66 -15.11 -3.31 5.21
C THR A 66 -14.11 -2.23 4.79
N ARG A 67 -13.07 -2.01 5.58
CA ARG A 67 -12.06 -0.99 5.29
C ARG A 67 -10.94 -1.56 4.44
N LEU A 68 -10.50 -0.77 3.47
CA LEU A 68 -9.38 -1.12 2.58
C LEU A 68 -8.09 -0.45 3.04
N TYR A 69 -7.04 -1.25 3.19
CA TYR A 69 -5.67 -0.79 3.48
C TYR A 69 -4.76 -1.19 2.33
N VAL A 70 -4.09 -0.23 1.71
CA VAL A 70 -3.28 -0.48 0.52
C VAL A 70 -1.80 -0.36 0.87
N VAL A 71 -1.03 -1.39 0.53
CA VAL A 71 0.44 -1.32 0.54
C VAL A 71 0.86 -0.46 -0.62
N GLY A 72 1.26 0.77 -0.30
CA GLY A 72 1.61 1.78 -1.28
C GLY A 72 3.07 1.76 -1.71
N GLY A 73 3.45 2.78 -2.48
CA GLY A 73 4.82 3.06 -2.89
C GLY A 73 5.30 4.43 -2.42
N ALA A 74 6.62 4.58 -2.27
CA ALA A 74 7.24 5.84 -1.87
C ALA A 74 7.30 6.88 -3.01
N GLY A 75 7.34 6.44 -4.27
CA GLY A 75 7.59 7.31 -5.42
C GLY A 75 6.61 8.46 -5.60
N SER A 76 5.39 8.33 -5.07
CA SER A 76 4.36 9.38 -5.10
C SER A 76 4.37 10.31 -3.88
N LEU A 77 5.28 10.12 -2.89
CA LEU A 77 5.46 11.05 -1.77
C LEU A 77 5.96 12.41 -2.28
N TYR A 78 5.51 13.49 -1.64
CA TYR A 78 5.86 14.84 -2.07
C TYR A 78 7.16 15.31 -1.40
N LEU A 79 7.96 16.07 -2.15
CA LEU A 79 9.22 16.67 -1.69
C LEU A 79 9.02 18.08 -1.12
N ASP A 80 7.85 18.64 -1.30
CA ASP A 80 7.52 20.01 -0.89
C ASP A 80 6.12 20.06 -0.25
N ALA A 81 5.93 21.02 0.65
CA ALA A 81 4.68 21.22 1.39
C ALA A 81 3.50 21.69 0.51
N GLU A 82 3.80 22.23 -0.68
CA GLU A 82 2.79 22.61 -1.67
C GLU A 82 2.31 21.43 -2.52
N HIS A 83 2.88 20.23 -2.32
CA HIS A 83 2.55 18.98 -3.01
C HIS A 83 2.66 19.08 -4.55
N LYS A 84 3.70 19.76 -5.04
CA LYS A 84 3.93 19.98 -6.46
C LYS A 84 4.89 18.96 -7.08
N THR A 85 5.90 18.52 -6.31
CA THR A 85 6.96 17.64 -6.79
C THR A 85 6.89 16.29 -6.09
N ARG A 86 6.74 15.22 -6.83
CA ARG A 86 6.78 13.86 -6.27
C ARG A 86 8.23 13.33 -6.24
N LEU A 87 8.52 12.43 -5.32
CA LEU A 87 9.84 11.79 -5.21
C LEU A 87 10.30 11.16 -6.54
N MET A 88 9.40 10.54 -7.31
CA MET A 88 9.72 9.94 -8.61
C MET A 88 10.13 10.95 -9.69
N ASP A 89 9.83 12.24 -9.50
CA ASP A 89 10.17 13.33 -10.43
C ASP A 89 11.49 14.00 -10.04
N ALA A 90 12.08 13.62 -8.90
CA ALA A 90 13.33 14.19 -8.40
C ALA A 90 14.53 13.79 -9.27
N PRO A 91 15.53 14.67 -9.43
CA PRO A 91 16.82 14.30 -9.97
C PRO A 91 17.42 13.15 -9.15
N GLY A 92 17.87 12.07 -9.84
CA GLY A 92 18.48 10.91 -9.20
C GLY A 92 17.50 9.81 -8.77
N PHE A 93 16.18 9.96 -8.97
CA PHE A 93 15.27 8.84 -8.83
C PHE A 93 15.60 7.75 -9.87
N PRO A 94 15.79 6.47 -9.45
CA PRO A 94 16.27 5.43 -10.37
C PRO A 94 15.28 5.18 -11.50
N ASP A 95 15.72 5.28 -12.75
CA ASP A 95 14.87 5.14 -13.93
C ASP A 95 14.12 3.79 -13.98
N MET A 96 14.75 2.73 -13.49
CA MET A 96 14.15 1.39 -13.44
C MET A 96 12.88 1.33 -12.58
N PHE A 97 12.73 2.21 -11.58
CA PHE A 97 11.55 2.25 -10.71
C PHE A 97 10.50 3.27 -11.15
N LYS A 98 10.80 4.16 -12.09
CA LYS A 98 9.83 5.17 -12.57
C LYS A 98 8.53 4.57 -13.09
N PRO A 99 8.54 3.51 -13.93
CA PRO A 99 7.30 2.92 -14.41
C PRO A 99 6.44 2.34 -13.26
N LEU A 100 7.06 1.67 -12.29
CA LEU A 100 6.36 1.15 -11.11
C LEU A 100 5.79 2.30 -10.29
N ALA A 101 6.59 3.31 -9.96
CA ALA A 101 6.18 4.48 -9.19
C ALA A 101 5.02 5.24 -9.86
N ALA A 102 5.07 5.39 -11.19
CA ALA A 102 4.00 6.03 -11.96
C ALA A 102 2.68 5.25 -11.88
N ASN A 103 2.72 3.91 -12.04
CA ASN A 103 1.51 3.09 -11.94
C ASN A 103 0.92 3.07 -10.52
N MET A 104 1.77 2.96 -9.50
CA MET A 104 1.31 3.02 -8.10
C MET A 104 0.78 4.42 -7.74
N GLY A 105 1.40 5.48 -8.27
CA GLY A 105 0.92 6.85 -8.12
C GLY A 105 -0.44 7.06 -8.78
N ALA A 106 -0.62 6.55 -10.01
CA ALA A 106 -1.91 6.60 -10.71
C ALA A 106 -3.01 5.82 -9.98
N ALA A 107 -2.66 4.66 -9.38
CA ALA A 107 -3.58 3.89 -8.55
C ALA A 107 -4.05 4.69 -7.31
N LEU A 108 -3.14 5.41 -6.64
CA LEU A 108 -3.48 6.29 -5.53
C LEU A 108 -4.35 7.47 -6.00
N ASP A 109 -4.03 8.10 -7.13
CA ASP A 109 -4.81 9.23 -7.65
C ASP A 109 -6.25 8.80 -7.98
N GLU A 110 -6.46 7.59 -8.53
CA GLU A 110 -7.79 7.02 -8.75
C GLU A 110 -8.50 6.71 -7.42
N LEU A 111 -7.79 6.12 -6.45
CA LEU A 111 -8.32 5.80 -5.13
C LEU A 111 -8.85 7.04 -4.40
N ARG A 112 -8.17 8.19 -4.51
CA ARG A 112 -8.62 9.47 -3.94
C ARG A 112 -9.98 9.94 -4.48
N GLY A 113 -10.33 9.51 -5.68
CA GLY A 113 -11.65 9.77 -6.28
C GLY A 113 -12.78 8.93 -5.70
N ARG A 114 -12.47 7.81 -5.03
CA ARG A 114 -13.48 6.88 -4.47
C ARG A 114 -14.10 7.46 -3.20
N LYS A 115 -15.43 7.52 -3.18
CA LYS A 115 -16.22 7.97 -2.02
C LYS A 115 -17.09 6.85 -1.43
N ASP A 116 -17.11 5.72 -2.10
CA ASP A 116 -17.92 4.54 -1.83
C ASP A 116 -17.15 3.43 -1.09
N VAL A 117 -15.85 3.66 -0.83
CA VAL A 117 -14.95 2.75 -0.08
C VAL A 117 -14.22 3.54 1.00
N THR A 118 -14.16 3.00 2.20
CA THR A 118 -13.30 3.55 3.27
C THR A 118 -11.91 3.00 3.13
N TRP A 119 -10.93 3.81 2.76
CA TRP A 119 -9.58 3.37 2.44
C TRP A 119 -8.51 4.11 3.25
N THR A 120 -7.35 3.47 3.39
CA THR A 120 -6.10 4.07 3.86
C THR A 120 -4.97 3.56 2.96
N TYR A 121 -4.19 4.48 2.38
CA TYR A 121 -3.03 4.13 1.56
C TYR A 121 -1.76 4.34 2.38
N ILE A 122 -0.92 3.31 2.54
CA ILE A 122 0.26 3.35 3.40
C ILE A 122 1.51 3.26 2.53
N SER A 123 2.19 4.39 2.33
CA SER A 123 3.46 4.45 1.61
C SER A 123 4.60 3.96 2.52
N PRO A 124 5.43 3.01 2.09
CA PRO A 124 6.68 2.71 2.79
C PRO A 124 7.69 3.85 2.61
N ALA A 125 8.79 3.80 3.35
CA ALA A 125 9.98 4.58 3.07
C ALA A 125 10.58 4.20 1.70
N ALA A 126 11.50 5.05 1.19
CA ALA A 126 12.09 4.85 -0.15
C ALA A 126 12.86 3.53 -0.27
N ASP A 127 13.59 3.14 0.78
CA ASP A 127 14.27 1.85 0.88
C ASP A 127 13.41 0.88 1.70
N PHE A 128 12.63 0.06 1.02
CA PHE A 128 11.71 -0.92 1.60
C PHE A 128 12.36 -2.31 1.64
N ARG A 129 12.90 -2.69 2.81
CA ARG A 129 13.80 -3.85 2.98
C ARG A 129 13.03 -5.11 3.32
N ALA A 130 13.07 -6.09 2.43
CA ALA A 130 12.38 -7.37 2.61
C ALA A 130 12.99 -8.23 3.73
N ASP A 131 14.30 -8.17 3.88
CA ASP A 131 15.12 -8.95 4.83
C ASP A 131 15.52 -8.15 6.08
N GLY A 132 14.99 -6.94 6.25
CA GLY A 132 15.25 -6.10 7.41
C GLY A 132 14.64 -6.66 8.70
N GLU A 133 15.35 -6.46 9.81
CA GLU A 133 14.91 -6.91 11.13
C GLU A 133 13.64 -6.19 11.62
N ARG A 134 12.87 -6.84 12.47
CA ARG A 134 11.78 -6.23 13.22
C ARG A 134 12.33 -5.53 14.46
N THR A 135 12.38 -4.21 14.42
CA THR A 135 12.86 -3.39 15.55
C THR A 135 11.73 -2.87 16.43
N GLY A 136 10.53 -2.72 15.86
CA GLY A 136 9.38 -2.07 16.49
C GLY A 136 9.54 -0.55 16.62
N LYS A 137 10.59 0.03 16.01
CA LYS A 137 10.90 1.47 16.05
C LYS A 137 10.61 2.11 14.70
N TYR A 138 9.45 2.68 14.56
CA TYR A 138 9.03 3.36 13.34
C TYR A 138 8.15 4.58 13.67
N ARG A 139 8.06 5.47 12.71
CA ARG A 139 7.18 6.66 12.77
C ARG A 139 6.22 6.68 11.59
N LEU A 140 5.05 7.26 11.82
CA LEU A 140 4.10 7.59 10.78
C LEU A 140 4.28 9.05 10.40
N SER A 141 4.10 9.35 9.12
CA SER A 141 4.02 10.70 8.57
C SER A 141 2.85 10.77 7.57
N GLY A 142 2.70 11.89 6.90
CA GLY A 142 1.64 12.15 5.94
C GLY A 142 2.07 11.94 4.49
N GLU A 143 1.73 12.95 3.68
CA GLU A 143 1.91 13.00 2.24
C GLU A 143 3.37 13.27 1.82
N GLU A 144 4.18 13.83 2.72
CA GLU A 144 5.54 14.25 2.40
C GLU A 144 6.53 13.11 2.56
N PHE A 145 7.57 13.15 1.74
CA PHE A 145 8.76 12.32 1.88
C PHE A 145 9.54 12.77 3.11
N VAL A 146 9.87 11.83 3.98
CA VAL A 146 10.60 12.09 5.21
C VAL A 146 11.79 11.15 5.37
N THR A 147 12.77 11.61 6.11
CA THR A 147 13.95 10.84 6.53
C THR A 147 14.02 10.79 8.05
N ASN A 148 14.73 9.81 8.57
CA ASN A 148 15.06 9.74 10.00
C ASN A 148 16.15 10.78 10.38
N ALA A 149 16.57 10.77 11.64
CA ALA A 149 17.60 11.69 12.15
C ALA A 149 18.96 11.57 11.45
N ASN A 150 19.22 10.43 10.79
CA ASN A 150 20.44 10.18 10.03
C ASN A 150 20.34 10.61 8.56
N GLY A 151 19.20 11.13 8.13
CA GLY A 151 18.93 11.49 6.74
C GLY A 151 18.53 10.30 5.84
N GLU A 152 18.18 9.16 6.43
CA GLU A 152 17.83 7.93 5.73
C GLU A 152 16.31 7.76 5.66
N SER A 153 15.79 7.26 4.53
CA SER A 153 14.40 6.86 4.37
C SER A 153 14.35 5.36 4.10
N PHE A 154 14.20 4.57 5.15
CA PHE A 154 14.07 3.12 5.06
C PHE A 154 13.03 2.57 6.04
N ILE A 155 12.53 1.36 5.76
CA ILE A 155 11.70 0.56 6.66
C ILE A 155 11.85 -0.93 6.30
N SER A 156 11.87 -1.80 7.30
CA SER A 156 11.78 -3.25 7.05
C SER A 156 10.34 -3.67 6.75
N TYR A 157 10.15 -4.76 6.00
CA TYR A 157 8.84 -5.36 5.81
C TYR A 157 8.20 -5.73 7.15
N ALA A 158 9.00 -6.17 8.12
CA ALA A 158 8.54 -6.58 9.44
C ALA A 158 7.99 -5.40 10.26
N ASP A 159 8.69 -4.25 10.27
CA ASP A 159 8.23 -3.04 10.95
C ASP A 159 7.07 -2.38 10.20
N TYR A 160 7.10 -2.40 8.86
CA TYR A 160 5.97 -1.94 8.05
C TYR A 160 4.70 -2.73 8.32
N ALA A 161 4.79 -4.07 8.42
CA ALA A 161 3.64 -4.91 8.76
C ALA A 161 3.12 -4.62 10.18
N ALA A 162 4.01 -4.36 11.14
CA ALA A 162 3.63 -3.96 12.49
C ALA A 162 2.91 -2.60 12.49
N ALA A 163 3.43 -1.63 11.73
CA ALA A 163 2.80 -0.33 11.57
C ALA A 163 1.41 -0.44 10.93
N MET A 164 1.28 -1.23 9.87
CA MET A 164 -0.01 -1.49 9.22
C MET A 164 -1.03 -2.09 10.19
N LEU A 165 -0.66 -3.07 11.00
CA LEU A 165 -1.54 -3.65 12.01
C LEU A 165 -2.01 -2.60 13.01
N ASN A 166 -1.10 -1.76 13.52
CA ASN A 166 -1.46 -0.68 14.44
C ASN A 166 -2.40 0.36 13.79
N VAL A 167 -2.22 0.66 12.50
CA VAL A 167 -3.11 1.54 11.74
C VAL A 167 -4.50 0.91 11.59
N ILE A 168 -4.59 -0.38 11.26
CA ILE A 168 -5.85 -1.12 11.17
C ILE A 168 -6.58 -1.09 12.53
N GLU A 169 -5.90 -1.45 13.62
CA GLU A 169 -6.48 -1.49 14.96
C GLU A 169 -6.92 -0.12 15.45
N SER A 170 -6.21 0.95 15.09
CA SER A 170 -6.55 2.32 15.48
C SER A 170 -7.85 2.82 14.84
N GLY A 171 -8.21 2.29 13.68
CA GLY A 171 -9.33 2.76 12.88
C GLY A 171 -9.21 4.20 12.35
N LYS A 172 -8.03 4.81 12.43
CA LYS A 172 -7.74 6.16 11.94
C LYS A 172 -7.42 6.20 10.46
N TYR A 173 -7.16 7.41 9.93
CA TYR A 173 -6.66 7.67 8.58
C TYR A 173 -7.60 7.25 7.43
N ALA A 174 -8.90 7.34 7.68
CA ALA A 174 -9.92 7.05 6.65
C ALA A 174 -9.91 8.09 5.54
N GLY A 175 -9.70 7.66 4.29
CA GLY A 175 -9.59 8.54 3.12
C GLY A 175 -8.25 9.25 3.02
N GLU A 176 -7.21 8.75 3.70
CA GLU A 176 -5.90 9.38 3.78
C GLU A 176 -4.78 8.50 3.23
N ARG A 177 -3.75 9.15 2.68
CA ARG A 177 -2.44 8.55 2.51
C ARG A 177 -1.56 8.93 3.71
N ILE A 178 -0.92 7.93 4.27
CA ILE A 178 0.14 8.09 5.27
C ILE A 178 1.42 7.43 4.77
N SER A 179 2.53 7.75 5.40
CA SER A 179 3.81 7.08 5.18
C SER A 179 4.38 6.52 6.47
N VAL A 180 5.26 5.52 6.34
CA VAL A 180 5.94 4.89 7.47
C VAL A 180 7.42 4.74 7.20
N TYR A 181 8.27 5.06 8.18
CA TYR A 181 9.72 5.01 8.11
C TYR A 181 10.32 4.59 9.46
N ALA A 182 11.53 4.01 9.43
CA ALA A 182 12.28 3.64 10.64
C ALA A 182 12.82 4.89 11.36
N GLU A 183 12.86 4.82 12.71
CA GLU A 183 13.46 5.88 13.53
C GLU A 183 14.96 6.02 13.32
#